data_fb4d6446da44abe1e4b50a215e3e5bc3
#
_entry.id   fb4d6446da44abe1e4b50a215e3e5bc3
#
_cell.length_a   1.000
_cell.length_b   1.000
_cell.length_c   1.000
_cell.angle_alpha   90.00
_cell.angle_beta   90.00
_cell.angle_gamma   90.00
#
_symmetry.space_group_name_H-M   'P 1'
#
loop_
_entity.id
_entity.type
_entity.pdbx_description
1 polymer ?
#
loop_
_entity_poly.entity_id
_entity_poly.type
_entity_poly.pdbx_seq_one_letter_code
_entity_poly.pdbx_strand_id
1 'polypeptide(L)'
;VIKLNNNKKTIKILLLILSLAMLTGCTKTLTGEDKKPVKYEETGKALTENVLCRPTDENVVNIYKENNVDIDKLPKCETFKPFSEYEGLWTTIFVKPLAWAIINIGLLLEKIGLGKGLANGFAIVISCLVIRLILYPLTRKTAMQSEKLKEVQPQLEKLEKKYKDKTSEEDQKRKAEEMMAIYSKNKINPLSSCL
;
A
#
# COMPACT_ATOMS: atom_id res chain seq x y z
N VAL A 1 22.67 18.27 -19.39
CA VAL A 1 21.43 18.16 -20.19
C VAL A 1 21.36 16.75 -20.76
N ILE A 2 20.64 15.85 -20.07
CA ILE A 2 20.44 14.46 -20.51
C ILE A 2 19.38 14.52 -21.61
N LYS A 3 19.77 14.28 -22.86
CA LYS A 3 18.86 14.04 -23.98
C LYS A 3 18.02 12.80 -23.67
N LEU A 4 16.78 12.99 -23.23
CA LEU A 4 15.77 11.95 -23.17
C LEU A 4 15.38 11.59 -24.62
N ASN A 5 16.19 10.73 -25.23
CA ASN A 5 15.87 10.16 -26.53
C ASN A 5 14.65 9.24 -26.37
N ASN A 6 13.65 9.51 -27.15
CA ASN A 6 12.32 8.95 -27.24
C ASN A 6 12.35 7.42 -27.47
N ASN A 7 12.73 6.65 -26.45
CA ASN A 7 12.72 5.21 -26.57
C ASN A 7 11.49 4.66 -25.78
N LYS A 8 10.34 4.63 -26.46
CA LYS A 8 9.11 3.99 -25.95
C LYS A 8 9.37 2.59 -25.36
N LYS A 9 10.40 1.89 -25.88
CA LYS A 9 10.89 0.62 -25.33
C LYS A 9 11.54 0.80 -23.97
N THR A 10 12.38 1.81 -23.79
CA THR A 10 13.08 2.09 -22.51
C THR A 10 12.09 2.45 -21.41
N ILE A 11 11.06 3.25 -21.74
CA ILE A 11 10.00 3.61 -20.79
C ILE A 11 9.19 2.37 -20.40
N LYS A 12 8.85 1.50 -21.37
CA LYS A 12 8.15 0.25 -21.08
C LYS A 12 8.98 -0.70 -20.22
N ILE A 13 10.28 -0.79 -20.47
CA ILE A 13 11.21 -1.60 -19.64
C ILE A 13 11.31 -1.01 -18.24
N LEU A 14 11.43 0.31 -18.11
CA LEU A 14 11.49 0.99 -16.80
C LEU A 14 10.20 0.78 -16.00
N LEU A 15 9.04 0.89 -16.63
CA LEU A 15 7.74 0.59 -16.01
C LEU A 15 7.61 -0.88 -15.62
N LEU A 16 8.13 -1.79 -16.43
CA LEU A 16 8.13 -3.22 -16.13
C LEU A 16 9.05 -3.52 -14.93
N ILE A 17 10.24 -2.92 -14.87
CA ILE A 17 11.17 -3.05 -13.73
C ILE A 17 10.55 -2.45 -12.47
N LEU A 18 9.92 -1.28 -12.56
CA LEU A 18 9.22 -0.63 -11.44
C LEU A 18 8.04 -1.50 -10.96
N SER A 19 7.27 -2.09 -11.88
CA SER A 19 6.19 -3.03 -11.56
C SER A 19 6.70 -4.29 -10.87
N LEU A 20 7.81 -4.86 -11.36
CA LEU A 20 8.48 -6.02 -10.73
C LEU A 20 9.04 -5.68 -9.35
N ALA A 21 9.60 -4.48 -9.16
CA ALA A 21 10.08 -4.01 -7.87
C ALA A 21 8.94 -3.81 -6.85
N MET A 22 7.74 -3.45 -7.31
CA MET A 22 6.54 -3.36 -6.46
C MET A 22 5.96 -4.73 -6.08
N LEU A 23 6.29 -5.79 -6.83
CA LEU A 23 5.87 -7.17 -6.52
C LEU A 23 6.74 -7.84 -5.45
N THR A 24 7.93 -7.33 -5.17
CA THR A 24 8.73 -7.76 -4.03
C THR A 24 8.03 -7.25 -2.77
N GLY A 25 7.26 -8.13 -2.15
CA GLY A 25 6.47 -7.80 -0.96
C GLY A 25 7.34 -7.17 0.13
N CYS A 26 6.76 -6.20 0.82
CA CYS A 26 7.41 -5.46 1.92
C CYS A 26 7.67 -6.33 3.17
N THR A 27 7.38 -7.62 3.15
CA THR A 27 7.63 -8.55 4.25
C THR A 27 8.90 -9.33 3.99
N LYS A 28 9.90 -9.11 4.84
CA LYS A 28 11.12 -9.90 4.83
C LYS A 28 10.83 -11.27 5.44
N THR A 29 11.04 -12.34 4.68
CA THR A 29 10.89 -13.70 5.20
C THR A 29 12.05 -14.04 6.12
N LEU A 30 11.75 -14.72 7.21
CA LEU A 30 12.78 -15.28 8.10
C LEU A 30 13.60 -16.29 7.34
N THR A 31 14.91 -16.10 7.30
CA THR A 31 15.86 -16.97 6.62
C THR A 31 16.78 -17.63 7.65
N GLY A 32 16.94 -18.95 7.54
CA GLY A 32 17.89 -19.71 8.35
C GLY A 32 19.34 -19.48 7.91
N GLU A 33 20.28 -20.15 8.59
CA GLU A 33 21.73 -20.09 8.29
C GLU A 33 22.06 -20.54 6.85
N ASP A 34 21.26 -21.45 6.30
CA ASP A 34 21.36 -21.95 4.92
C ASP A 34 20.75 -21.00 3.87
N LYS A 35 20.36 -19.79 4.26
CA LYS A 35 19.67 -18.78 3.43
C LYS A 35 18.34 -19.24 2.82
N LYS A 36 17.76 -20.34 3.32
CA LYS A 36 16.42 -20.76 2.92
C LYS A 36 15.36 -20.15 3.82
N PRO A 37 14.14 -19.92 3.32
CA PRO A 37 13.04 -19.43 4.14
C PRO A 37 12.65 -20.47 5.19
N VAL A 38 12.63 -20.06 6.44
CA VAL A 38 12.18 -20.88 7.56
C VAL A 38 10.66 -21.06 7.47
N LYS A 39 10.21 -22.32 7.46
CA LYS A 39 8.80 -22.67 7.34
C LYS A 39 8.30 -23.25 8.65
N TYR A 40 7.07 -22.93 9.00
CA TYR A 40 6.36 -23.57 10.08
C TYR A 40 5.84 -24.93 9.61
N GLU A 41 6.25 -26.01 10.25
CA GLU A 41 6.02 -27.39 9.77
C GLU A 41 4.54 -27.73 9.62
N GLU A 42 3.69 -27.29 10.58
CA GLU A 42 2.25 -27.59 10.55
C GLU A 42 1.50 -26.96 9.37
N THR A 43 1.93 -25.79 8.92
CA THR A 43 1.24 -25.04 7.87
C THR A 43 2.00 -24.98 6.56
N GLY A 44 3.28 -25.34 6.55
CA GLY A 44 4.19 -25.21 5.41
C GLY A 44 4.48 -23.76 4.99
N LYS A 45 4.00 -22.76 5.74
CA LYS A 45 4.14 -21.34 5.41
C LYS A 45 5.47 -20.78 5.93
N ALA A 46 6.08 -19.92 5.12
CA ALA A 46 7.28 -19.20 5.54
C ALA A 46 6.93 -18.17 6.63
N LEU A 47 7.79 -18.11 7.65
CA LEU A 47 7.69 -17.12 8.72
C LEU A 47 8.27 -15.78 8.25
N THR A 48 7.78 -14.69 8.85
CA THR A 48 8.28 -13.33 8.58
C THR A 48 9.31 -12.93 9.63
N GLU A 49 10.33 -12.17 9.23
CA GLU A 49 11.30 -11.60 10.18
C GLU A 49 10.67 -10.44 10.97
N ASN A 50 9.73 -9.71 10.35
CA ASN A 50 9.08 -8.56 10.95
C ASN A 50 7.87 -8.99 11.79
N VAL A 51 8.05 -9.15 13.09
CA VAL A 51 7.01 -9.52 14.04
C VAL A 51 6.72 -8.34 14.96
N LEU A 52 5.45 -7.93 15.03
CA LEU A 52 5.03 -6.77 15.83
C LEU A 52 4.65 -7.11 17.27
N CYS A 53 4.28 -8.35 17.53
CA CYS A 53 3.93 -8.82 18.85
C CYS A 53 4.33 -10.30 19.01
N ARG A 54 4.56 -10.72 20.26
CA ARG A 54 5.01 -12.07 20.57
C ARG A 54 3.94 -13.11 20.21
N PRO A 55 4.30 -14.13 19.38
CA PRO A 55 3.40 -15.25 19.07
C PRO A 55 2.97 -15.98 20.33
N THR A 56 1.75 -16.53 20.32
CA THR A 56 1.22 -17.34 21.43
C THR A 56 1.59 -18.82 21.33
N ASP A 57 2.00 -19.26 20.15
CA ASP A 57 2.42 -20.64 19.89
C ASP A 57 3.90 -20.81 20.27
N GLU A 58 4.16 -21.70 21.24
CA GLU A 58 5.51 -21.96 21.75
C GLU A 58 6.44 -22.54 20.67
N ASN A 59 5.93 -23.35 19.75
CA ASN A 59 6.72 -23.88 18.65
C ASN A 59 7.22 -22.74 17.75
N VAL A 60 6.33 -21.80 17.42
CA VAL A 60 6.69 -20.61 16.64
C VAL A 60 7.69 -19.74 17.39
N VAL A 61 7.50 -19.56 18.71
CA VAL A 61 8.44 -18.83 19.58
C VAL A 61 9.84 -19.46 19.53
N ASN A 62 9.94 -20.78 19.64
CA ASN A 62 11.21 -21.47 19.61
C ASN A 62 11.91 -21.33 18.25
N ILE A 63 11.17 -21.46 17.14
CA ILE A 63 11.71 -21.26 15.79
C ILE A 63 12.32 -19.86 15.63
N TYR A 64 11.66 -18.82 16.15
CA TYR A 64 12.21 -17.46 16.09
C TYR A 64 13.49 -17.33 16.91
N LYS A 65 13.54 -17.92 18.13
CA LYS A 65 14.73 -17.90 18.98
C LYS A 65 15.93 -18.64 18.35
N GLU A 66 15.70 -19.80 17.77
CA GLU A 66 16.72 -20.58 17.04
C GLU A 66 17.30 -19.80 15.85
N ASN A 67 16.51 -18.92 15.25
CA ASN A 67 16.97 -18.08 14.13
C ASN A 67 17.39 -16.66 14.56
N ASN A 68 17.81 -16.49 15.83
CA ASN A 68 18.35 -15.25 16.39
C ASN A 68 17.39 -14.03 16.32
N VAL A 69 16.09 -14.24 16.28
CA VAL A 69 15.10 -13.18 16.39
C VAL A 69 14.71 -12.98 17.85
N ASP A 70 15.02 -11.83 18.42
CA ASP A 70 14.72 -11.49 19.81
C ASP A 70 13.24 -11.11 19.97
N ILE A 71 12.39 -12.10 20.15
CA ILE A 71 10.94 -11.91 20.34
C ILE A 71 10.55 -11.71 21.80
N ASP A 72 11.47 -11.92 22.76
CA ASP A 72 11.16 -11.75 24.18
C ASP A 72 10.96 -10.29 24.56
N LYS A 73 11.55 -9.36 23.80
CA LYS A 73 11.33 -7.90 23.94
C LYS A 73 10.00 -7.43 23.38
N LEU A 74 9.35 -8.24 22.52
CA LEU A 74 8.10 -7.83 21.91
C LEU A 74 6.92 -7.91 22.89
N PRO A 75 5.98 -6.96 22.85
CA PRO A 75 4.78 -7.01 23.66
C PRO A 75 3.93 -8.22 23.29
N LYS A 76 3.16 -8.76 24.23
CA LYS A 76 2.15 -9.76 23.90
C LYS A 76 1.11 -9.15 22.97
N CYS A 77 0.58 -9.94 22.02
CA CYS A 77 -0.41 -9.44 21.07
C CYS A 77 -1.67 -8.89 21.73
N GLU A 78 -2.06 -9.43 22.89
CA GLU A 78 -3.20 -8.96 23.70
C GLU A 78 -2.98 -7.54 24.30
N THR A 79 -1.74 -7.18 24.57
CA THR A 79 -1.36 -5.89 25.17
C THR A 79 -0.70 -4.94 24.18
N PHE A 80 -0.68 -5.30 22.90
CA PHE A 80 -0.08 -4.51 21.84
C PHE A 80 -0.75 -3.15 21.71
N LYS A 81 0.07 -2.09 21.74
CA LYS A 81 -0.38 -0.69 21.57
C LYS A 81 0.15 -0.12 20.27
N PRO A 82 -0.68 0.59 19.48
CA PRO A 82 -0.29 1.06 18.15
C PRO A 82 0.80 2.14 18.14
N PHE A 83 0.99 2.86 19.26
CA PHE A 83 1.93 3.99 19.34
C PHE A 83 2.98 3.82 20.46
N SER A 84 3.36 2.58 20.81
CA SER A 84 4.27 2.30 21.93
C SER A 84 5.72 2.68 21.63
N GLU A 85 6.24 2.38 20.46
CA GLU A 85 7.63 2.64 20.05
C GLU A 85 7.68 3.09 18.59
N TYR A 86 8.63 3.98 18.29
CA TYR A 86 8.80 4.48 16.93
C TYR A 86 9.70 3.53 16.12
N GLU A 87 9.16 2.92 15.09
CA GLU A 87 9.86 2.02 14.16
C GLU A 87 9.83 2.54 12.72
N GLY A 88 9.85 3.84 12.56
CA GLY A 88 9.71 4.49 11.25
C GLY A 88 8.28 4.98 10.98
N LEU A 89 8.18 6.02 10.14
CA LEU A 89 6.90 6.70 9.86
C LEU A 89 5.83 5.74 9.32
N TRP A 90 6.21 4.89 8.37
CA TRP A 90 5.27 3.96 7.73
C TRP A 90 4.74 2.92 8.71
N THR A 91 5.64 2.30 9.48
CA THR A 91 5.27 1.26 10.46
C THR A 91 4.41 1.85 11.57
N THR A 92 4.80 3.01 12.10
CA THR A 92 4.11 3.62 13.25
C THR A 92 2.74 4.19 12.87
N ILE A 93 2.59 4.81 11.69
CA ILE A 93 1.35 5.48 11.29
C ILE A 93 0.34 4.52 10.64
N PHE A 94 0.82 3.54 9.87
CA PHE A 94 -0.07 2.67 9.10
C PHE A 94 -0.08 1.23 9.61
N VAL A 95 1.09 0.61 9.79
CA VAL A 95 1.15 -0.83 10.08
C VAL A 95 0.68 -1.14 11.51
N LYS A 96 1.20 -0.42 12.51
CA LYS A 96 0.85 -0.66 13.92
C LYS A 96 -0.63 -0.40 14.23
N PRO A 97 -1.27 0.72 13.81
CA PRO A 97 -2.69 0.92 14.04
C PRO A 97 -3.58 -0.11 13.37
N LEU A 98 -3.20 -0.53 12.14
CA LEU A 98 -3.92 -1.56 11.42
C LEU A 98 -3.80 -2.92 12.10
N ALA A 99 -2.59 -3.31 12.49
CA ALA A 99 -2.35 -4.55 13.22
C ALA A 99 -3.12 -4.56 14.56
N TRP A 100 -3.11 -3.45 15.30
CA TRP A 100 -3.86 -3.29 16.54
C TRP A 100 -5.37 -3.48 16.32
N ALA A 101 -5.93 -2.87 15.28
CA ALA A 101 -7.34 -3.02 14.95
C ALA A 101 -7.70 -4.48 14.64
N ILE A 102 -6.91 -5.16 13.79
CA ILE A 102 -7.14 -6.58 13.43
C ILE A 102 -7.05 -7.47 14.67
N ILE A 103 -6.05 -7.29 15.51
CA ILE A 103 -5.86 -8.08 16.74
C ILE A 103 -7.06 -7.90 17.68
N ASN A 104 -7.49 -6.66 17.94
CA ASN A 104 -8.60 -6.42 18.86
C ASN A 104 -9.94 -6.95 18.34
N ILE A 105 -10.20 -6.84 17.04
CA ILE A 105 -11.38 -7.44 16.42
C ILE A 105 -11.30 -8.97 16.51
N GLY A 106 -10.15 -9.58 16.27
CA GLY A 106 -9.95 -11.02 16.41
C GLY A 106 -10.23 -11.50 17.83
N LEU A 107 -9.63 -10.85 18.83
CA LEU A 107 -9.86 -11.16 20.25
C LEU A 107 -11.34 -11.00 20.66
N LEU A 108 -12.02 -9.98 20.13
CA LEU A 108 -13.45 -9.80 20.39
C LEU A 108 -14.28 -10.95 19.80
N LEU A 109 -13.95 -11.38 18.58
CA LEU A 109 -14.64 -12.48 17.91
C LEU A 109 -14.38 -13.84 18.61
N GLU A 110 -13.18 -14.06 19.13
CA GLU A 110 -12.86 -15.21 19.97
C GLU A 110 -13.69 -15.23 21.26
N LYS A 111 -13.88 -14.08 21.91
CA LYS A 111 -14.73 -13.97 23.11
C LYS A 111 -16.21 -14.28 22.85
N ILE A 112 -16.70 -14.07 21.64
CA ILE A 112 -18.06 -14.39 21.22
C ILE A 112 -18.21 -15.90 20.90
N GLY A 113 -17.12 -16.66 20.95
CA GLY A 113 -17.11 -18.11 20.76
C GLY A 113 -16.70 -18.57 19.36
N LEU A 114 -16.18 -17.69 18.51
CA LEU A 114 -15.58 -18.12 17.23
C LEU A 114 -14.23 -18.79 17.49
N GLY A 115 -13.99 -19.92 16.83
CA GLY A 115 -12.67 -20.56 16.86
C GLY A 115 -11.58 -19.62 16.30
N LYS A 116 -10.35 -19.68 16.84
CA LYS A 116 -9.22 -18.77 16.51
C LYS A 116 -9.03 -18.56 15.01
N GLY A 117 -9.09 -19.60 14.19
CA GLY A 117 -8.90 -19.50 12.74
C GLY A 117 -9.98 -18.66 12.05
N LEU A 118 -11.24 -18.88 12.41
CA LEU A 118 -12.39 -18.13 11.88
C LEU A 118 -12.39 -16.69 12.40
N ALA A 119 -12.08 -16.47 13.68
CA ALA A 119 -12.00 -15.15 14.29
C ALA A 119 -10.99 -14.27 13.58
N ASN A 120 -9.79 -14.78 13.29
CA ASN A 120 -8.76 -14.06 12.56
C ASN A 120 -9.17 -13.77 11.11
N GLY A 121 -9.79 -14.71 10.42
CA GLY A 121 -10.30 -14.51 9.06
C GLY A 121 -11.35 -13.39 9.00
N PHE A 122 -12.35 -13.45 9.88
CA PHE A 122 -13.37 -12.40 9.96
C PHE A 122 -12.80 -11.05 10.43
N ALA A 123 -11.82 -11.04 11.33
CA ALA A 123 -11.17 -9.81 11.76
C ALA A 123 -10.56 -9.05 10.58
N ILE A 124 -9.90 -9.76 9.65
CA ILE A 124 -9.34 -9.15 8.43
C ILE A 124 -10.45 -8.57 7.56
N VAL A 125 -11.52 -9.33 7.30
CA VAL A 125 -12.65 -8.87 6.46
C VAL A 125 -13.32 -7.65 7.08
N ILE A 126 -13.62 -7.67 8.37
CA ILE A 126 -14.25 -6.55 9.08
C ILE A 126 -13.32 -5.32 9.03
N SER A 127 -12.02 -5.50 9.30
CA SER A 127 -11.05 -4.39 9.23
C SER A 127 -11.00 -3.77 7.84
N CYS A 128 -11.02 -4.57 6.78
CA CYS A 128 -11.09 -4.07 5.40
C CYS A 128 -12.37 -3.26 5.14
N LEU A 129 -13.52 -3.72 5.63
CA LEU A 129 -14.79 -3.01 5.48
C LEU A 129 -14.79 -1.68 6.24
N VAL A 130 -14.28 -1.67 7.47
CA VAL A 130 -14.17 -0.44 8.29
C VAL A 130 -13.26 0.58 7.60
N ILE A 131 -12.11 0.17 7.11
CA ILE A 131 -11.20 1.07 6.37
C ILE A 131 -11.88 1.63 5.13
N ARG A 132 -12.59 0.80 4.35
CA ARG A 132 -13.36 1.26 3.18
C ARG A 132 -14.44 2.26 3.55
N LEU A 133 -15.14 2.06 4.65
CA LEU A 133 -16.14 3.01 5.15
C LEU A 133 -15.51 4.36 5.54
N ILE A 134 -14.39 4.34 6.24
CA ILE A 134 -13.64 5.55 6.62
C ILE A 134 -13.14 6.30 5.37
N LEU A 135 -12.63 5.57 4.38
CA LEU A 135 -12.12 6.14 3.13
C LEU A 135 -13.22 6.47 2.11
N TYR A 136 -14.46 6.03 2.35
CA TYR A 136 -15.57 6.25 1.40
C TYR A 136 -15.78 7.71 0.99
N PRO A 137 -15.80 8.70 1.91
CA PRO A 137 -15.99 10.11 1.50
C PRO A 137 -14.84 10.63 0.64
N LEU A 138 -13.62 10.12 0.84
CA LEU A 138 -12.46 10.47 0.04
C LEU A 138 -12.56 9.83 -1.36
N THR A 139 -12.83 8.53 -1.43
CA THR A 139 -12.96 7.80 -2.70
C THR A 139 -14.14 8.29 -3.53
N ARG A 140 -15.25 8.72 -2.89
CA ARG A 140 -16.38 9.33 -3.59
C ARG A 140 -15.98 10.64 -4.25
N LYS A 141 -15.22 11.49 -3.56
CA LYS A 141 -14.72 12.76 -4.14
C LYS A 141 -13.82 12.52 -5.35
N THR A 142 -12.90 11.55 -5.27
CA THR A 142 -12.01 11.21 -6.39
C THR A 142 -12.78 10.59 -7.57
N ALA A 143 -13.79 9.75 -7.32
CA ALA A 143 -14.64 9.20 -8.36
C ALA A 143 -15.41 10.28 -9.11
N MET A 144 -16.02 11.24 -8.40
CA MET A 144 -16.71 12.39 -9.02
C MET A 144 -15.78 13.26 -9.85
N GLN A 145 -14.52 13.40 -9.44
CA GLN A 145 -13.53 14.15 -10.24
C GLN A 145 -13.11 13.39 -11.48
N SER A 146 -13.01 12.06 -11.40
CA SER A 146 -12.72 11.20 -12.55
C SER A 146 -13.84 11.26 -13.61
N GLU A 147 -15.10 11.36 -13.19
CA GLU A 147 -16.23 11.60 -14.12
C GLU A 147 -16.11 12.93 -14.83
N LYS A 148 -15.85 14.02 -14.08
CA LYS A 148 -15.62 15.34 -14.68
C LYS A 148 -14.44 15.35 -15.65
N LEU A 149 -13.38 14.59 -15.35
CA LEU A 149 -12.23 14.46 -16.23
C LEU A 149 -12.62 13.78 -17.56
N LYS A 150 -13.50 12.78 -17.53
CA LYS A 150 -14.03 12.15 -18.74
C LYS A 150 -14.86 13.12 -19.59
N GLU A 151 -15.64 14.00 -18.97
CA GLU A 151 -16.45 15.02 -19.68
C GLU A 151 -15.56 16.03 -20.43
N VAL A 152 -14.39 16.36 -19.89
CA VAL A 152 -13.46 17.31 -20.54
C VAL A 152 -12.45 16.63 -21.46
N GLN A 153 -12.40 15.31 -21.46
CA GLN A 153 -11.48 14.55 -22.32
C GLN A 153 -11.53 14.96 -23.80
N PRO A 154 -12.70 15.16 -24.44
CA PRO A 154 -12.74 15.61 -25.83
C PRO A 154 -12.15 17.01 -26.02
N GLN A 155 -12.19 17.89 -25.03
CA GLN A 155 -11.54 19.21 -25.07
C GLN A 155 -10.02 19.07 -24.99
N LEU A 156 -9.54 18.17 -24.14
CA LEU A 156 -8.10 17.86 -24.02
C LEU A 156 -7.54 17.21 -25.28
N GLU A 157 -8.29 16.30 -25.91
CA GLU A 157 -7.89 15.69 -27.18
C GLU A 157 -7.80 16.74 -28.31
N LYS A 158 -8.72 17.70 -28.38
CA LYS A 158 -8.63 18.81 -29.34
C LYS A 158 -7.40 19.67 -29.08
N LEU A 159 -7.08 19.92 -27.80
CA LEU A 159 -5.89 20.67 -27.40
C LEU A 159 -4.62 19.90 -27.80
N GLU A 160 -4.57 18.60 -27.53
CA GLU A 160 -3.44 17.77 -27.94
C GLU A 160 -3.23 17.76 -29.45
N LYS A 161 -4.30 17.65 -30.24
CA LYS A 161 -4.24 17.73 -31.70
C LYS A 161 -3.74 19.10 -32.18
N LYS A 162 -4.17 20.21 -31.54
CA LYS A 162 -3.74 21.60 -31.84
C LYS A 162 -2.23 21.77 -31.68
N TYR A 163 -1.62 21.06 -30.70
CA TYR A 163 -0.20 21.18 -30.37
C TYR A 163 0.63 19.97 -30.78
N LYS A 164 0.09 19.05 -31.58
CA LYS A 164 0.74 17.77 -31.94
C LYS A 164 2.09 17.97 -32.64
N ASP A 165 2.16 18.96 -33.52
CA ASP A 165 3.34 19.21 -34.35
C ASP A 165 4.19 20.41 -33.83
N LYS A 166 3.79 20.99 -32.70
CA LYS A 166 4.45 22.15 -32.08
C LYS A 166 5.34 21.69 -30.93
N THR A 167 6.65 21.77 -31.14
CA THR A 167 7.66 21.26 -30.21
C THR A 167 8.48 22.37 -29.53
N SER A 168 8.19 23.66 -29.84
CA SER A 168 8.92 24.77 -29.22
C SER A 168 8.60 24.86 -27.71
N GLU A 169 9.54 25.38 -26.94
CA GLU A 169 9.39 25.54 -25.49
C GLU A 169 8.23 26.51 -25.15
N GLU A 170 8.01 27.49 -26.00
CA GLU A 170 6.91 28.44 -25.88
C GLU A 170 5.54 27.79 -26.16
N ASP A 171 5.46 26.93 -27.17
CA ASP A 171 4.25 26.17 -27.46
C ASP A 171 3.90 25.17 -26.35
N GLN A 172 4.89 24.57 -25.71
CA GLN A 172 4.64 23.69 -24.56
C GLN A 172 4.11 24.45 -23.34
N LYS A 173 4.61 25.67 -23.09
CA LYS A 173 4.07 26.55 -22.05
C LYS A 173 2.61 26.94 -22.34
N ARG A 174 2.30 27.37 -23.55
CA ARG A 174 0.95 27.71 -23.98
C ARG A 174 0.00 26.50 -23.88
N LYS A 175 0.45 25.31 -24.26
CA LYS A 175 -0.33 24.08 -24.09
C LYS A 175 -0.64 23.81 -22.62
N ALA A 176 0.34 23.97 -21.73
CA ALA A 176 0.13 23.79 -20.30
C ALA A 176 -0.86 24.80 -19.71
N GLU A 177 -0.75 26.08 -20.14
CA GLU A 177 -1.66 27.15 -19.71
C GLU A 177 -3.10 26.90 -20.18
N GLU A 178 -3.31 26.53 -21.47
CA GLU A 178 -4.63 26.20 -22.00
C GLU A 178 -5.22 24.96 -21.31
N MET A 179 -4.38 23.95 -20.98
CA MET A 179 -4.79 22.77 -20.24
C MET A 179 -5.24 23.13 -18.82
N MET A 180 -4.47 23.95 -18.11
CA MET A 180 -4.84 24.45 -16.78
C MET A 180 -6.11 25.29 -16.81
N ALA A 181 -6.32 26.09 -17.87
CA ALA A 181 -7.55 26.87 -18.06
C ALA A 181 -8.78 25.94 -18.23
N ILE A 182 -8.66 24.84 -19.01
CA ILE A 182 -9.72 23.83 -19.15
C ILE A 182 -10.05 23.20 -17.78
N TYR A 183 -9.04 22.79 -17.01
CA TYR A 183 -9.25 22.22 -15.69
C TYR A 183 -9.90 23.20 -14.72
N SER A 184 -9.41 24.43 -14.68
CA SER A 184 -9.94 25.49 -13.81
C SER A 184 -11.40 25.83 -14.15
N LYS A 185 -11.73 25.98 -15.44
CA LYS A 185 -13.10 26.24 -15.91
C LYS A 185 -14.09 25.16 -15.47
N ASN A 186 -13.66 23.90 -15.47
CA ASN A 186 -14.49 22.76 -15.12
C ASN A 186 -14.40 22.39 -13.63
N LYS A 187 -13.71 23.21 -12.80
CA LYS A 187 -13.49 22.96 -11.37
C LYS A 187 -12.86 21.59 -11.09
N ILE A 188 -11.93 21.19 -11.96
CA ILE A 188 -11.16 19.94 -11.83
C ILE A 188 -9.82 20.28 -11.21
N ASN A 189 -9.47 19.61 -10.13
CA ASN A 189 -8.14 19.73 -9.55
C ASN A 189 -7.25 18.59 -10.08
N PRO A 190 -6.24 18.88 -10.93
CA PRO A 190 -5.39 17.84 -11.52
C PRO A 190 -4.56 17.06 -10.48
N LEU A 191 -4.28 17.69 -9.33
CA LEU A 191 -3.54 17.05 -8.24
C LEU A 191 -4.38 16.01 -7.46
N SER A 192 -5.70 16.09 -7.52
CA SER A 192 -6.57 15.15 -6.79
C SER A 192 -6.66 13.76 -7.44
N SER A 193 -6.21 13.61 -8.68
CA SER A 193 -6.07 12.29 -9.33
C SER A 193 -4.77 11.57 -8.97
N CYS A 194 -3.86 12.23 -8.25
CA CYS A 194 -2.60 11.66 -7.79
C CYS A 194 -2.67 11.19 -6.32
N LEU A 195 -3.78 11.41 -5.65
CA LEU A 195 -4.09 10.95 -4.29
C LEU A 195 -5.03 9.74 -4.35
#